data_d078e3afcfbaa49a1aeb313b6a09bad1
#
_entry.id   d078e3afcfbaa49a1aeb313b6a09bad1
#
_cell.length_a   1.000
_cell.length_b   1.000
_cell.length_c   1.000
_cell.angle_alpha   90.00
_cell.angle_beta   90.00
_cell.angle_gamma   90.00
#
_symmetry.space_group_name_H-M   'P 1'
#
loop_
_entity.id
_entity.type
_entity.pdbx_description
1 polymer ?
#
loop_
_entity_poly.entity_id
_entity_poly.type
_entity_poly.pdbx_seq_one_letter_code
_entity_poly.pdbx_strand_id
1 'polypeptide(L)'
;MKTGLEIIAAERQRQIEQEGWTPEHDAEHVNDEMAIAASAYALPDYCRHIVKHYDGYPKEVSYPRGWPWDAKWWKPCPGNRIKELAKAGALIAAEIDRLMNAEMKAHGIDTEKIKTDKESE
;
A
#
# COMPACT_ATOMS: atom_id res chain seq x y z
N MET A 1 -11.99 20.32 -8.66
CA MET A 1 -11.12 19.19 -9.07
C MET A 1 -10.21 18.79 -7.90
N LYS A 2 -10.07 17.49 -7.66
CA LYS A 2 -9.16 17.02 -6.61
C LYS A 2 -7.71 17.10 -7.07
N THR A 3 -6.83 17.44 -6.15
CA THR A 3 -5.38 17.41 -6.40
C THR A 3 -4.86 15.97 -6.28
N GLY A 4 -3.64 15.74 -6.73
CA GLY A 4 -2.98 14.44 -6.57
C GLY A 4 -2.91 13.99 -5.12
N LEU A 5 -2.59 14.90 -4.20
CA LEU A 5 -2.56 14.56 -2.76
C LEU A 5 -3.93 14.17 -2.23
N GLU A 6 -4.98 14.86 -2.65
CA GLU A 6 -6.34 14.51 -2.24
C GLU A 6 -6.77 13.14 -2.78
N ILE A 7 -6.39 12.82 -4.01
CA ILE A 7 -6.66 11.51 -4.61
C ILE A 7 -5.95 10.40 -3.84
N ILE A 8 -4.69 10.61 -3.48
CA ILE A 8 -3.91 9.65 -2.68
C ILE A 8 -4.54 9.47 -1.30
N ALA A 9 -4.92 10.57 -0.66
CA ALA A 9 -5.55 10.51 0.67
C ALA A 9 -6.85 9.74 0.63
N ALA A 10 -7.66 9.94 -0.40
CA ALA A 10 -8.92 9.21 -0.57
C ALA A 10 -8.67 7.71 -0.78
N GLU A 11 -7.66 7.35 -1.57
CA GLU A 11 -7.32 5.94 -1.78
C GLU A 11 -6.79 5.30 -0.49
N ARG A 12 -5.97 6.01 0.29
CA ARG A 12 -5.50 5.51 1.60
C ARG A 12 -6.68 5.22 2.52
N GLN A 13 -7.65 6.12 2.57
CA GLN A 13 -8.84 5.94 3.39
C GLN A 13 -9.67 4.74 2.91
N ARG A 14 -9.80 4.58 1.59
CA ARG A 14 -10.50 3.43 1.02
C ARG A 14 -9.82 2.12 1.40
N GLN A 15 -8.49 2.07 1.37
CA GLN A 15 -7.72 0.88 1.75
C GLN A 15 -7.97 0.51 3.21
N ILE A 16 -8.04 1.51 4.09
CA ILE A 16 -8.33 1.27 5.51
C ILE A 16 -9.74 0.74 5.70
N GLU A 17 -10.72 1.38 5.09
CA GLU A 17 -12.14 1.07 5.31
C GLU A 17 -12.61 -0.18 4.57
N GLN A 18 -12.15 -0.39 3.35
CA GLN A 18 -12.66 -1.45 2.47
C GLN A 18 -11.75 -2.65 2.38
N GLU A 19 -10.43 -2.46 2.49
CA GLU A 19 -9.46 -3.54 2.41
C GLU A 19 -8.97 -4.00 3.80
N GLY A 20 -9.31 -3.26 4.85
CA GLY A 20 -8.87 -3.58 6.21
C GLY A 20 -7.40 -3.27 6.48
N TRP A 21 -6.77 -2.43 5.67
CA TRP A 21 -5.34 -2.10 5.80
C TRP A 21 -5.14 -1.01 6.84
N THR A 22 -5.49 -1.34 8.09
CA THR A 22 -5.35 -0.44 9.22
C THR A 22 -3.89 -0.29 9.65
N PRO A 23 -3.55 0.73 10.45
CA PRO A 23 -2.19 0.84 11.01
C PRO A 23 -1.73 -0.41 11.74
N GLU A 24 -2.62 -1.10 12.44
CA GLU A 24 -2.31 -2.36 13.13
C GLU A 24 -1.94 -3.47 12.15
N HIS A 25 -2.68 -3.58 11.06
CA HIS A 25 -2.39 -4.52 9.99
C HIS A 25 -1.04 -4.19 9.34
N ASP A 26 -0.81 -2.90 9.03
CA ASP A 26 0.42 -2.45 8.37
C ASP A 26 1.65 -2.68 9.25
N ALA A 27 1.50 -2.65 10.57
CA ALA A 27 2.60 -2.88 11.51
C ALA A 27 3.25 -4.26 11.35
N GLU A 28 2.54 -5.23 10.76
CA GLU A 28 3.07 -6.57 10.51
C GLU A 28 3.99 -6.64 9.28
N HIS A 29 3.94 -5.65 8.41
CA HIS A 29 4.71 -5.63 7.15
C HIS A 29 6.07 -4.96 7.35
N VAL A 30 6.98 -5.68 8.03
CA VAL A 30 8.28 -5.14 8.48
C VAL A 30 9.44 -5.34 7.49
N ASN A 31 9.20 -5.96 6.34
CA ASN A 31 10.24 -6.29 5.36
C ASN A 31 10.13 -5.45 4.07
N ASP A 32 9.75 -4.19 4.20
CA ASP A 32 9.57 -3.25 3.08
C ASP A 32 8.49 -3.64 2.08
N GLU A 33 7.60 -4.54 2.45
CA GLU A 33 6.57 -5.08 1.53
C GLU A 33 5.72 -3.97 0.91
N MET A 34 5.27 -3.00 1.71
CA MET A 34 4.43 -1.92 1.20
C MET A 34 5.19 -1.02 0.21
N ALA A 35 6.47 -0.76 0.47
CA ALA A 35 7.30 0.02 -0.45
C ALA A 35 7.52 -0.74 -1.77
N ILE A 36 7.76 -2.05 -1.68
CA ILE A 36 7.94 -2.90 -2.86
C ILE A 36 6.64 -2.94 -3.68
N ALA A 37 5.49 -3.12 -3.03
CA ALA A 37 4.19 -3.11 -3.70
C ALA A 37 3.92 -1.75 -4.35
N ALA A 38 4.24 -0.66 -3.66
CA ALA A 38 4.09 0.68 -4.19
C ALA A 38 4.92 0.87 -5.47
N SER A 39 6.15 0.36 -5.48
CA SER A 39 7.02 0.47 -6.66
C SER A 39 6.41 -0.25 -7.86
N ALA A 40 5.76 -1.39 -7.64
CA ALA A 40 5.11 -2.14 -8.71
C ALA A 40 3.96 -1.34 -9.34
N TYR A 41 3.15 -0.67 -8.53
CA TYR A 41 2.08 0.18 -9.05
C TYR A 41 2.59 1.48 -9.66
N ALA A 42 3.69 2.03 -9.13
CA ALA A 42 4.27 3.27 -9.66
C ALA A 42 4.90 3.07 -11.03
N LEU A 43 5.45 1.89 -11.31
CA LEU A 43 6.01 1.61 -12.62
C LEU A 43 4.91 1.60 -13.69
N PRO A 44 5.15 2.21 -14.87
CA PRO A 44 4.24 2.00 -15.99
C PRO A 44 4.29 0.54 -16.44
N ASP A 45 3.21 0.07 -17.04
CA ASP A 45 3.06 -1.34 -17.39
C ASP A 45 4.21 -1.88 -18.26
N TYR A 46 4.70 -1.07 -19.20
CA TYR A 46 5.80 -1.49 -20.09
C TYR A 46 7.15 -1.61 -19.37
N CYS A 47 7.25 -1.15 -18.12
CA CYS A 47 8.44 -1.29 -17.30
C CYS A 47 8.34 -2.44 -16.29
N ARG A 48 7.18 -3.05 -16.18
CA ARG A 48 6.97 -4.16 -15.24
C ARG A 48 7.45 -5.47 -15.85
N HIS A 49 8.23 -6.21 -15.10
CA HIS A 49 8.61 -7.57 -15.48
C HIS A 49 7.55 -8.52 -14.94
N ILE A 50 6.59 -8.87 -15.78
CA ILE A 50 5.46 -9.69 -15.38
C ILE A 50 5.87 -11.17 -15.41
N VAL A 51 5.63 -11.84 -14.28
CA VAL A 51 5.79 -13.28 -14.14
C VAL A 51 4.44 -13.94 -14.35
N LYS A 52 4.40 -15.00 -15.11
CA LYS A 52 3.18 -15.79 -15.34
C LYS A 52 3.42 -17.21 -14.86
N HIS A 53 2.50 -17.74 -14.07
CA HIS A 53 2.51 -19.14 -13.74
C HIS A 53 1.09 -19.63 -13.51
N TYR A 54 0.92 -20.94 -13.47
CA TYR A 54 -0.37 -21.55 -13.23
C TYR A 54 -0.47 -21.91 -11.74
N ASP A 55 -1.37 -21.24 -11.05
CA ASP A 55 -1.65 -21.48 -9.65
C ASP A 55 -2.71 -22.56 -9.55
N GLY A 56 -2.29 -23.79 -9.83
CA GLY A 56 -3.21 -24.89 -9.98
C GLY A 56 -3.93 -24.81 -11.32
N TYR A 57 -4.30 -25.96 -11.81
CA TYR A 57 -4.97 -26.10 -13.07
C TYR A 57 -6.44 -25.66 -12.97
N PRO A 58 -6.97 -24.95 -13.96
CA PRO A 58 -6.34 -24.46 -15.20
C PRO A 58 -6.01 -22.96 -15.19
N LYS A 59 -5.86 -22.32 -14.04
CA LYS A 59 -5.81 -20.87 -13.92
C LYS A 59 -4.40 -20.33 -14.00
N GLU A 60 -4.17 -19.41 -14.95
CA GLU A 60 -2.94 -18.62 -15.02
C GLU A 60 -3.06 -17.40 -14.10
N VAL A 61 -2.02 -17.11 -13.35
CA VAL A 61 -1.91 -15.87 -12.58
C VAL A 61 -0.69 -15.11 -13.06
N SER A 62 -0.81 -13.78 -13.06
CA SER A 62 0.26 -12.87 -13.48
C SER A 62 0.52 -11.86 -12.38
N TYR A 63 1.79 -11.57 -12.12
CA TYR A 63 2.20 -10.59 -11.12
C TYR A 63 3.58 -10.03 -11.47
N PRO A 64 3.91 -8.83 -11.00
CA PRO A 64 5.24 -8.28 -11.28
C PRO A 64 6.31 -9.00 -10.45
N ARG A 65 7.48 -9.22 -11.06
CA ARG A 65 8.60 -9.82 -10.35
C ARG A 65 8.91 -9.01 -9.09
N GLY A 66 9.12 -9.73 -7.99
CA GLY A 66 9.38 -9.09 -6.70
C GLY A 66 8.13 -8.71 -5.93
N TRP A 67 6.94 -8.94 -6.50
CA TRP A 67 5.68 -8.69 -5.80
C TRP A 67 5.72 -9.38 -4.43
N PRO A 68 5.50 -8.64 -3.31
CA PRO A 68 5.76 -9.19 -1.96
C PRO A 68 4.65 -10.08 -1.41
N TRP A 69 3.49 -10.08 -2.04
CA TRP A 69 2.32 -10.80 -1.54
C TRP A 69 1.82 -11.81 -2.55
N ASP A 70 0.82 -12.60 -2.17
CA ASP A 70 0.16 -13.53 -3.07
C ASP A 70 -0.29 -12.83 -4.35
N ALA A 71 -0.19 -13.51 -5.48
CA ALA A 71 -0.54 -12.96 -6.79
C ALA A 71 -1.98 -12.45 -6.85
N LYS A 72 -2.89 -13.00 -6.05
CA LYS A 72 -4.29 -12.57 -6.00
C LYS A 72 -4.45 -11.12 -5.54
N TRP A 73 -3.46 -10.58 -4.83
CA TRP A 73 -3.50 -9.21 -4.32
C TRP A 73 -2.96 -8.19 -5.32
N TRP A 74 -2.35 -8.65 -6.40
CA TRP A 74 -1.92 -7.77 -7.49
C TRP A 74 -3.15 -7.38 -8.30
N LYS A 75 -3.56 -6.12 -8.19
CA LYS A 75 -4.79 -5.62 -8.81
C LYS A 75 -4.49 -4.38 -9.66
N PRO A 76 -3.84 -4.56 -10.81
CA PRO A 76 -3.56 -3.43 -11.70
C PRO A 76 -4.87 -2.87 -12.26
N CYS A 77 -4.82 -1.63 -12.70
CA CYS A 77 -5.96 -0.93 -13.27
C CYS A 77 -5.63 -0.50 -14.70
N PRO A 78 -5.64 -1.43 -15.68
CA PRO A 78 -5.30 -1.09 -17.07
C PRO A 78 -6.19 0.05 -17.58
N GLY A 79 -5.56 1.03 -18.23
CA GLY A 79 -6.29 2.18 -18.74
C GLY A 79 -6.62 3.24 -17.69
N ASN A 80 -6.27 3.04 -16.43
CA ASN A 80 -6.49 4.02 -15.38
C ASN A 80 -5.20 4.26 -14.58
N ARG A 81 -4.29 5.00 -15.20
CA ARG A 81 -2.98 5.28 -14.63
C ARG A 81 -3.07 6.10 -13.35
N ILE A 82 -4.03 7.03 -13.28
CA ILE A 82 -4.26 7.85 -12.09
C ILE A 82 -4.55 6.94 -10.88
N LYS A 83 -5.41 5.95 -11.08
CA LYS A 83 -5.77 5.01 -10.01
C LYS A 83 -4.58 4.17 -9.56
N GLU A 84 -3.74 3.71 -10.48
CA GLU A 84 -2.53 2.96 -10.15
C GLU A 84 -1.55 3.81 -9.34
N LEU A 85 -1.35 5.06 -9.76
CA LEU A 85 -0.47 5.99 -9.03
C LEU A 85 -1.04 6.32 -7.65
N ALA A 86 -2.35 6.44 -7.54
CA ALA A 86 -3.01 6.64 -6.25
C ALA A 86 -2.76 5.47 -5.31
N LYS A 87 -2.83 4.24 -5.81
CA LYS A 87 -2.51 3.04 -5.03
C LYS A 87 -1.06 3.06 -4.54
N ALA A 88 -0.15 3.41 -5.43
CA ALA A 88 1.27 3.52 -5.08
C ALA A 88 1.48 4.57 -3.99
N GLY A 89 0.90 5.75 -4.14
CA GLY A 89 1.02 6.84 -3.17
C GLY A 89 0.44 6.46 -1.82
N ALA A 90 -0.71 5.79 -1.81
CA ALA A 90 -1.35 5.34 -0.57
C ALA A 90 -0.49 4.31 0.17
N LEU A 91 0.14 3.38 -0.55
CA LEU A 91 1.05 2.39 0.04
C LEU A 91 2.30 3.07 0.62
N ILE A 92 2.83 4.08 -0.08
CA ILE A 92 3.96 4.85 0.43
C ILE A 92 3.57 5.58 1.72
N ALA A 93 2.40 6.21 1.74
CA ALA A 93 1.90 6.89 2.94
C ALA A 93 1.77 5.90 4.11
N ALA A 94 1.23 4.72 3.85
CA ALA A 94 1.09 3.67 4.86
C ALA A 94 2.46 3.24 5.41
N GLU A 95 3.47 3.11 4.55
CA GLU A 95 4.81 2.72 4.97
C GLU A 95 5.48 3.80 5.81
N ILE A 96 5.30 5.06 5.42
CA ILE A 96 5.82 6.18 6.21
C ILE A 96 5.20 6.16 7.61
N ASP A 97 3.88 5.98 7.69
CA ASP A 97 3.17 5.91 8.97
C ASP A 97 3.68 4.74 9.81
N ARG A 98 3.88 3.58 9.20
CA ARG A 98 4.40 2.40 9.90
C ARG A 98 5.78 2.65 10.49
N LEU A 99 6.67 3.24 9.69
CA LEU A 99 8.03 3.55 10.13
C LEU A 99 8.03 4.56 11.26
N MET A 100 7.20 5.60 11.15
CA MET A 100 7.07 6.60 12.21
C MET A 100 6.53 6.00 13.50
N ASN A 101 5.51 5.14 13.40
CA ASN A 101 4.93 4.47 14.56
C ASN A 101 5.94 3.53 15.22
N ALA A 102 6.73 2.79 14.43
CA ALA A 102 7.76 1.90 14.95
C ALA A 102 8.85 2.69 15.68
N GLU A 103 9.27 3.83 15.10
CA GLU A 103 10.29 4.68 15.71
C GLU A 103 9.79 5.26 17.04
N MET A 104 8.56 5.75 17.07
CA MET A 104 7.95 6.28 18.28
C MET A 104 7.84 5.22 19.37
N LYS A 105 7.42 4.00 19.02
CA LYS A 105 7.38 2.88 19.98
C LYS A 105 8.76 2.53 20.54
N ALA A 106 9.78 2.57 19.70
CA ALA A 106 11.15 2.31 20.12
C ALA A 106 11.63 3.34 21.15
N HIS A 107 11.07 4.56 21.13
CA HIS A 107 11.36 5.61 22.11
C HIS A 107 10.36 5.63 23.27
N GLY A 108 9.49 4.62 23.37
CA GLY A 108 8.51 4.53 24.44
C GLY A 108 7.34 5.48 24.33
N ILE A 109 7.07 6.00 23.12
CA ILE A 109 5.99 6.96 22.89
C ILE A 109 4.71 6.23 22.48
N ASP A 110 3.59 6.55 23.14
CA ASP A 110 2.28 6.01 22.80
C ASP A 110 1.66 6.85 21.67
N THR A 111 1.70 6.31 20.45
CA THR A 111 1.19 7.01 19.26
C THR A 111 -0.33 7.21 19.30
N GLU A 112 -1.06 6.28 19.90
CA GLU A 112 -2.52 6.40 20.02
C GLU A 112 -2.92 7.55 20.93
N LYS A 113 -2.19 7.74 22.03
CA LYS A 113 -2.42 8.85 22.95
C LYS A 113 -2.15 10.18 22.27
N ILE A 114 -1.07 10.29 21.50
CA ILE A 114 -0.73 11.52 20.75
C ILE A 114 -1.84 11.85 19.76
N LYS A 115 -2.33 10.86 19.03
CA LYS A 115 -3.39 11.02 18.05
C LYS A 115 -4.69 11.51 18.73
N THR A 116 -5.04 10.92 19.86
CA THR A 116 -6.22 11.31 20.64
C THR A 116 -6.11 12.76 21.13
N ASP A 117 -4.95 13.14 21.64
CA ASP A 117 -4.71 14.50 22.11
C ASP A 117 -4.86 15.53 21.00
N LYS A 118 -4.38 15.23 19.79
CA LYS A 118 -4.54 16.09 18.61
C LYS A 118 -6.00 16.20 18.19
N GLU A 119 -6.75 15.13 18.25
CA GLU A 119 -8.17 15.14 17.89
C GLU A 119 -9.02 15.92 18.87
N SER A 120 -8.58 16.06 20.12
CA SER A 120 -9.30 16.80 21.15
C SER A 120 -8.99 18.31 21.14
N GLU A 121 -8.04 18.76 20.36
CA GLU A 121 -7.72 20.17 20.17
C GLU A 121 -8.68 20.81 19.17
#